data_c78f51b07baa4d959fd754f25d1300d5
#
_entry.id   c78f51b07baa4d959fd754f25d1300d5
#
_cell.length_a   1.000
_cell.length_b   1.000
_cell.length_c   1.000
_cell.angle_alpha   90.00
_cell.angle_beta   90.00
_cell.angle_gamma   90.00
#
_symmetry.space_group_name_H-M   'P 1'
#
loop_
_entity.id
_entity.type
_entity.pdbx_description
1 polymer ?
#
loop_
_entity_poly.entity_id
_entity_poly.type
_entity_poly.pdbx_seq_one_letter_code
_entity_poly.pdbx_strand_id
1 'polypeptide(L)'
;MNEKNSGTFTLINDKTGEKYTLPVIDGTTGPSVIDVRTLYGETDHFTFDPGYTSTGSCESALTYIDGDKGILLHRGYPIEQLAEHSNFLEVAHLLLYGDLPNQQESEKFVSAITYHTMLHDQLM
;
A
#
# COMPACT_ATOMS: atom_id res chain seq x y z
N MET A 1 11.63 -3.24 11.96
CA MET A 1 10.22 -2.80 11.99
C MET A 1 9.90 -2.47 13.42
N ASN A 2 9.66 -1.21 13.76
CA ASN A 2 9.19 -0.84 15.09
C ASN A 2 7.70 -1.21 15.13
N GLU A 3 7.36 -2.24 15.90
CA GLU A 3 5.98 -2.48 16.31
C GLU A 3 5.54 -1.27 17.14
N LYS A 4 4.91 -0.30 16.49
CA LYS A 4 4.08 0.66 17.20
C LYS A 4 2.95 -0.16 17.78
N ASN A 5 2.88 -0.24 19.10
CA ASN A 5 1.77 -0.88 19.83
C ASN A 5 0.52 -0.01 19.65
N SER A 6 -0.17 -0.23 18.53
CA SER A 6 -1.29 0.58 18.05
C SER A 6 -2.58 0.32 18.81
N GLY A 7 -2.51 -0.50 19.86
CA GLY A 7 -3.68 -0.86 20.67
C GLY A 7 -4.44 -2.06 20.09
N THR A 8 -5.62 -2.29 20.67
CA THR A 8 -6.50 -3.39 20.29
C THR A 8 -7.95 -2.94 20.31
N PHE A 9 -8.78 -3.59 19.50
CA PHE A 9 -10.23 -3.52 19.60
C PHE A 9 -10.76 -4.82 20.22
N THR A 10 -11.82 -4.70 21.01
CA THR A 10 -12.53 -5.86 21.58
C THR A 10 -13.89 -6.00 20.91
N LEU A 11 -14.10 -7.12 20.23
CA LEU A 11 -15.39 -7.52 19.72
C LEU A 11 -16.09 -8.37 20.79
N ILE A 12 -17.35 -8.10 21.06
CA ILE A 12 -18.16 -8.83 22.04
C ILE A 12 -19.32 -9.49 21.32
N ASN A 13 -19.49 -10.80 21.53
CA ASN A 13 -20.68 -11.51 21.11
C ASN A 13 -21.78 -11.35 22.18
N ASP A 14 -22.75 -10.52 21.92
CA ASP A 14 -23.81 -10.19 22.90
C ASP A 14 -24.69 -11.39 23.29
N LYS A 15 -24.70 -12.46 22.45
CA LYS A 15 -25.47 -13.67 22.77
C LYS A 15 -24.76 -14.60 23.74
N THR A 16 -23.43 -14.72 23.61
CA THR A 16 -22.61 -15.63 24.42
C THR A 16 -21.83 -14.90 25.50
N GLY A 17 -21.63 -13.60 25.40
CA GLY A 17 -20.78 -12.79 26.26
C GLY A 17 -19.29 -12.95 26.00
N GLU A 18 -18.90 -13.72 25.00
CA GLU A 18 -17.49 -13.94 24.61
C GLU A 18 -16.85 -12.68 24.06
N LYS A 19 -15.57 -12.52 24.37
CA LYS A 19 -14.78 -11.35 23.98
C LYS A 19 -13.58 -11.79 23.13
N TYR A 20 -13.40 -11.13 22.01
CA TYR A 20 -12.31 -11.37 21.06
C TYR A 20 -11.49 -10.10 20.92
N THR A 21 -10.17 -10.20 21.03
CA THR A 21 -9.27 -9.05 20.95
C THR A 21 -8.61 -9.03 19.58
N LEU A 22 -8.84 -7.96 18.83
CA LEU A 22 -8.33 -7.76 17.47
C LEU A 22 -7.22 -6.71 17.49
N PRO A 23 -6.04 -6.99 16.92
CA PRO A 23 -4.95 -6.02 16.83
C PRO A 23 -5.33 -4.84 15.94
N VAL A 24 -4.72 -3.68 16.22
CA VAL A 24 -4.76 -2.51 15.33
C VAL A 24 -3.44 -2.37 14.61
N ILE A 25 -3.49 -2.09 13.32
CA ILE A 25 -2.33 -1.80 12.48
C ILE A 25 -2.38 -0.34 12.08
N ASP A 26 -1.33 0.40 12.39
CA ASP A 26 -1.17 1.79 11.97
C ASP A 26 -0.31 1.85 10.70
N GLY A 27 -0.82 2.52 9.67
CA GLY A 27 -0.01 2.93 8.53
C GLY A 27 0.90 4.12 8.87
N THR A 28 1.87 4.39 8.01
CA THR A 28 2.66 5.63 8.09
C THR A 28 1.79 6.85 7.82
N THR A 29 0.79 6.68 6.97
CA THR A 29 -0.17 7.70 6.55
C THR A 29 -1.54 7.05 6.41
N GLY A 30 -2.60 7.79 6.75
CA GLY A 30 -3.98 7.31 6.67
C GLY A 30 -4.54 6.78 8.00
N PRO A 31 -5.78 6.30 7.99
CA PRO A 31 -6.41 5.74 9.17
C PRO A 31 -5.82 4.39 9.56
N SER A 32 -5.87 4.08 10.85
CA SER A 32 -5.52 2.76 11.36
C SER A 32 -6.57 1.72 10.94
N VAL A 33 -6.16 0.47 10.84
CA VAL A 33 -7.05 -0.64 10.49
C VAL A 33 -7.11 -1.68 11.60
N ILE A 34 -8.27 -2.32 11.76
CA ILE A 34 -8.45 -3.45 12.67
C ILE A 34 -8.08 -4.71 11.90
N ASP A 35 -7.13 -5.49 12.42
CA ASP A 35 -6.73 -6.75 11.82
C ASP A 35 -7.76 -7.84 12.12
N VAL A 36 -8.52 -8.23 11.12
CA VAL A 36 -9.59 -9.24 11.24
C VAL A 36 -9.18 -10.63 10.74
N ARG A 37 -7.90 -10.87 10.47
CA ARG A 37 -7.42 -12.16 9.90
C ARG A 37 -7.74 -13.37 10.79
N THR A 38 -7.75 -13.19 12.10
CA THR A 38 -8.06 -14.28 13.07
C THR A 38 -9.55 -14.43 13.32
N LEU A 39 -10.37 -13.45 12.95
CA LEU A 39 -11.78 -13.36 13.32
C LEU A 39 -12.57 -14.63 12.98
N TYR A 40 -12.44 -15.14 11.76
CA TYR A 40 -13.17 -16.35 11.35
C TYR A 40 -12.77 -17.57 12.17
N GLY A 41 -11.47 -17.78 12.36
CA GLY A 41 -10.97 -18.93 13.14
C GLY A 41 -11.40 -18.94 14.61
N GLU A 42 -11.62 -17.75 15.19
CA GLU A 42 -12.00 -17.60 16.59
C GLU A 42 -13.52 -17.58 16.79
N THR A 43 -14.28 -17.09 15.80
CA THR A 43 -15.71 -16.78 15.97
C THR A 43 -16.65 -17.52 15.03
N ASP A 44 -16.13 -18.17 13.99
CA ASP A 44 -16.90 -18.74 12.87
C ASP A 44 -17.80 -17.69 12.14
N HIS A 45 -17.36 -16.40 12.17
CA HIS A 45 -18.07 -15.32 11.50
C HIS A 45 -17.16 -14.57 10.56
N PHE A 46 -17.70 -14.15 9.41
CA PHE A 46 -17.07 -13.25 8.46
C PHE A 46 -17.57 -11.82 8.64
N THR A 47 -16.75 -10.86 8.24
CA THR A 47 -17.18 -9.47 8.00
C THR A 47 -17.91 -9.39 6.65
N PHE A 48 -18.87 -8.47 6.54
CA PHE A 48 -19.57 -8.20 5.29
C PHE A 48 -19.42 -6.73 4.94
N ASP A 49 -18.63 -6.44 3.92
CA ASP A 49 -18.35 -5.08 3.43
C ASP A 49 -18.24 -5.09 1.90
N PRO A 50 -19.38 -5.13 1.17
CA PRO A 50 -19.38 -5.11 -0.28
C PRO A 50 -18.85 -3.77 -0.80
N GLY A 51 -17.74 -3.81 -1.56
CA GLY A 51 -17.10 -2.63 -2.12
C GLY A 51 -15.97 -2.05 -1.27
N TYR A 52 -15.62 -2.69 -0.17
CA TYR A 52 -14.47 -2.28 0.68
C TYR A 52 -14.57 -0.84 1.19
N THR A 53 -15.77 -0.40 1.58
CA THR A 53 -16.00 0.97 2.06
C THR A 53 -15.37 1.26 3.41
N SER A 54 -15.16 0.21 4.23
CA SER A 54 -14.58 0.29 5.58
C SER A 54 -13.52 -0.76 5.84
N THR A 55 -13.04 -1.46 4.81
CA THR A 55 -12.10 -2.57 4.94
C THR A 55 -10.81 -2.29 4.18
N GLY A 56 -9.68 -2.31 4.87
CA GLY A 56 -8.36 -2.32 4.25
C GLY A 56 -8.11 -3.67 3.56
N SER A 57 -7.97 -3.68 2.23
CA SER A 57 -7.81 -4.91 1.44
C SER A 57 -6.37 -5.40 1.36
N CYS A 58 -5.41 -4.50 1.48
CA CYS A 58 -3.98 -4.82 1.43
C CYS A 58 -3.13 -3.72 2.08
N GLU A 59 -1.89 -4.07 2.38
CA GLU A 59 -0.85 -3.14 2.79
C GLU A 59 -0.03 -2.73 1.56
N SER A 60 0.24 -1.44 1.41
CA SER A 60 1.05 -0.92 0.31
C SER A 60 2.01 0.16 0.79
N ALA A 61 3.27 0.06 0.40
CA ALA A 61 4.28 1.10 0.57
C ALA A 61 4.46 1.95 -0.70
N LEU A 62 3.68 1.69 -1.75
CA LEU A 62 3.86 2.34 -3.06
C LEU A 62 3.05 3.61 -3.19
N THR A 63 1.78 3.57 -2.81
CA THR A 63 0.83 4.64 -3.10
C THR A 63 -0.07 4.90 -1.91
N TYR A 64 -0.29 6.17 -1.61
CA TYR A 64 -1.33 6.62 -0.70
C TYR A 64 -2.31 7.50 -1.46
N ILE A 65 -3.60 7.23 -1.28
CA ILE A 65 -4.69 8.00 -1.89
C ILE A 65 -5.67 8.41 -0.80
N ASP A 66 -5.98 9.70 -0.75
CA ASP A 66 -7.08 10.28 0.02
C ASP A 66 -7.97 11.05 -0.96
N GLY A 67 -9.05 10.39 -1.41
CA GLY A 67 -9.96 10.95 -2.40
C GLY A 67 -10.75 12.16 -1.90
N ASP A 68 -11.05 12.19 -0.60
CA ASP A 68 -11.80 13.29 0.02
C ASP A 68 -10.96 14.58 0.07
N LYS A 69 -9.65 14.43 0.31
CA LYS A 69 -8.70 15.55 0.34
C LYS A 69 -8.00 15.81 -0.99
N GLY A 70 -8.20 14.93 -1.99
CA GLY A 70 -7.52 15.05 -3.28
C GLY A 70 -6.00 14.81 -3.18
N ILE A 71 -5.56 13.95 -2.26
CA ILE A 71 -4.14 13.66 -2.06
C ILE A 71 -3.79 12.34 -2.74
N LEU A 72 -2.73 12.38 -3.57
CA LEU A 72 -2.11 11.20 -4.16
C LEU A 72 -0.59 11.28 -3.96
N LEU A 73 -0.03 10.26 -3.29
CA LEU A 73 1.41 10.16 -3.09
C LEU A 73 1.94 8.87 -3.72
N HIS A 74 3.10 8.95 -4.37
CA HIS A 74 3.89 7.79 -4.81
C HIS A 74 5.17 7.72 -3.98
N ARG A 75 5.34 6.68 -3.17
CA ARG A 75 6.48 6.54 -2.24
C ARG A 75 6.67 7.77 -1.32
N GLY A 76 5.58 8.51 -1.03
CA GLY A 76 5.61 9.73 -0.23
C GLY A 76 5.78 11.03 -1.02
N TYR A 77 6.06 10.96 -2.33
CA TYR A 77 6.16 12.14 -3.20
C TYR A 77 4.77 12.53 -3.71
N PRO A 78 4.36 13.81 -3.58
CA PRO A 78 3.11 14.30 -4.14
C PRO A 78 3.08 14.18 -5.67
N ILE A 79 1.93 13.74 -6.21
CA ILE A 79 1.80 13.51 -7.65
C ILE A 79 2.03 14.77 -8.48
N GLU A 80 1.62 15.93 -7.98
CA GLU A 80 1.81 17.22 -8.66
C GLU A 80 3.30 17.54 -8.84
N GLN A 81 4.15 17.24 -7.85
CA GLN A 81 5.59 17.45 -7.95
C GLN A 81 6.23 16.50 -8.97
N LEU A 82 5.78 15.23 -8.97
CA LEU A 82 6.27 14.25 -9.95
C LEU A 82 5.84 14.61 -11.37
N ALA A 83 4.61 15.13 -11.54
CA ALA A 83 4.11 15.53 -12.86
C ALA A 83 4.85 16.75 -13.43
N GLU A 84 5.27 17.70 -12.57
CA GLU A 84 5.97 18.89 -13.00
C GLU A 84 7.48 18.69 -13.20
N HIS A 85 8.11 17.83 -12.40
CA HIS A 85 9.58 17.78 -12.28
C HIS A 85 10.20 16.44 -12.64
N SER A 86 9.41 15.41 -12.94
CA SER A 86 9.91 14.07 -13.23
C SER A 86 9.41 13.57 -14.59
N ASN A 87 10.19 12.68 -15.20
CA ASN A 87 9.78 11.95 -16.38
C ASN A 87 9.28 10.54 -16.03
N PHE A 88 8.71 9.82 -17.02
CA PHE A 88 8.16 8.48 -16.85
C PHE A 88 9.15 7.48 -16.24
N LEU A 89 10.43 7.48 -16.70
CA LEU A 89 11.42 6.51 -16.21
C LEU A 89 11.89 6.83 -14.79
N GLU A 90 11.94 8.08 -14.39
CA GLU A 90 12.24 8.48 -13.01
C GLU A 90 11.12 8.05 -12.06
N VAL A 91 9.85 8.22 -12.45
CA VAL A 91 8.72 7.74 -11.66
C VAL A 91 8.69 6.21 -11.61
N ALA A 92 9.00 5.53 -12.73
CA ALA A 92 9.13 4.07 -12.74
C ALA A 92 10.23 3.59 -11.78
N HIS A 93 11.38 4.24 -11.77
CA HIS A 93 12.47 3.96 -10.83
C HIS A 93 12.02 4.16 -9.39
N LEU A 94 11.37 5.28 -9.09
CA LEU A 94 10.81 5.57 -7.77
C LEU A 94 9.89 4.45 -7.26
N LEU A 95 8.96 4.01 -8.09
CA LEU A 95 8.01 2.95 -7.72
C LEU A 95 8.69 1.61 -7.50
N LEU A 96 9.70 1.26 -8.31
CA LEU A 96 10.41 -0.02 -8.22
C LEU A 96 11.41 -0.05 -7.06
N TYR A 97 12.18 1.01 -6.87
CA TYR A 97 13.33 1.02 -5.95
C TYR A 97 13.09 1.85 -4.67
N GLY A 98 12.08 2.70 -4.63
CA GLY A 98 11.65 3.42 -3.43
C GLY A 98 12.04 4.89 -3.38
N ASP A 99 13.04 5.32 -4.16
CA ASP A 99 13.52 6.69 -4.23
C ASP A 99 13.70 7.16 -5.68
N LEU A 100 13.68 8.50 -5.88
CA LEU A 100 14.02 9.09 -7.16
C LEU A 100 15.50 8.81 -7.47
N PRO A 101 15.83 8.47 -8.72
CA PRO A 101 17.20 8.14 -9.10
C PRO A 101 18.09 9.39 -9.07
N ASN A 102 19.32 9.23 -8.59
CA ASN A 102 20.37 10.18 -8.92
C ASN A 102 20.78 10.06 -10.39
N GLN A 103 21.65 10.96 -10.87
CA GLN A 103 22.03 10.98 -12.28
C GLN A 103 22.63 9.66 -12.78
N GLN A 104 23.49 9.01 -12.00
CA GLN A 104 24.12 7.74 -12.39
C GLN A 104 23.11 6.58 -12.42
N GLU A 105 22.20 6.54 -11.45
CA GLU A 105 21.11 5.55 -11.39
C GLU A 105 20.15 5.74 -12.56
N SER A 106 19.79 6.98 -12.88
CA SER A 106 18.94 7.32 -14.02
C SER A 106 19.58 6.87 -15.33
N GLU A 107 20.85 7.20 -15.58
CA GLU A 107 21.56 6.80 -16.80
C GLU A 107 21.65 5.27 -16.94
N LYS A 108 21.92 4.55 -15.86
CA LYS A 108 21.94 3.08 -15.86
C LYS A 108 20.55 2.50 -16.12
N PHE A 109 19.53 3.04 -15.50
CA PHE A 109 18.16 2.56 -15.65
C PHE A 109 17.62 2.80 -17.04
N VAL A 110 17.81 4.00 -17.60
CA VAL A 110 17.47 4.35 -18.98
C VAL A 110 18.19 3.43 -19.95
N SER A 111 19.49 3.22 -19.78
CA SER A 111 20.28 2.32 -20.62
C SER A 111 19.74 0.89 -20.57
N ALA A 112 19.47 0.36 -19.37
CA ALA A 112 18.93 -0.98 -19.20
C ALA A 112 17.58 -1.13 -19.92
N ILE A 113 16.66 -0.19 -19.75
CA ILE A 113 15.36 -0.21 -20.43
C ILE A 113 15.55 -0.16 -21.96
N THR A 114 16.40 0.76 -22.45
CA THR A 114 16.62 0.95 -23.89
C THR A 114 17.17 -0.32 -24.55
N TYR A 115 18.10 -1.00 -23.90
CA TYR A 115 18.68 -2.24 -24.45
C TYR A 115 17.75 -3.45 -24.38
N HIS A 116 16.67 -3.40 -23.60
CA HIS A 116 15.71 -4.50 -23.44
C HIS A 116 14.34 -4.20 -24.06
N THR A 117 14.24 -3.26 -24.97
CA THR A 117 12.98 -2.91 -25.65
C THR A 117 12.58 -3.90 -26.76
N MET A 118 13.52 -4.74 -27.23
CA MET A 118 13.26 -5.71 -28.27
C MET A 118 12.73 -7.03 -27.69
N LEU A 119 11.58 -7.47 -28.17
CA LEU A 119 11.07 -8.80 -27.86
C LEU A 119 11.86 -9.84 -28.65
N HIS A 120 12.10 -11.00 -28.02
CA HIS A 120 12.70 -12.14 -28.72
C HIS A 120 11.72 -12.69 -29.77
N ASP A 121 12.20 -13.02 -30.96
CA ASP A 121 11.38 -13.51 -32.08
C ASP A 121 10.49 -14.71 -31.73
N GLN A 122 10.89 -15.52 -30.75
CA GLN A 122 10.08 -16.66 -30.27
C GLN A 122 8.89 -16.25 -29.38
N LEU A 123 8.77 -14.97 -29.01
CA LEU A 123 7.64 -14.45 -28.22
C LEU A 123 6.57 -13.78 -29.09
N MET A 124 6.79 -13.70 -30.41
CA MET A 124 5.82 -13.28 -31.41
C MET A 124 5.21 -14.50 -32.09
#